data_c56215e5bf80177a65d235de83f197d4
#
_entry.id   c56215e5bf80177a65d235de83f197d4
#
_cell.length_a   1.000
_cell.length_b   1.000
_cell.length_c   1.000
_cell.angle_alpha   90.00
_cell.angle_beta   90.00
_cell.angle_gamma   90.00
#
_symmetry.space_group_name_H-M   'P 1'
#
loop_
_entity.id
_entity.type
_entity.pdbx_description
1 polymer ?
#
loop_
_entity_poly.entity_id
_entity_poly.type
_entity_poly.pdbx_seq_one_letter_code
_entity_poly.pdbx_strand_id
1 'polypeptide(L)'
;MEEENNKSKSAAKSRKTKSGNNKKVNNVNKRLKKDTKEKLSKAKDEEIIIDNIQLDEVKEKSEKKTKKQNGLFAKSKLKIIPLGGLNEIGKNLTVFEYENEIIVVDCGLAFPEDEMLGVDIVIPDISYLEKNKDKVKAILITHGHEDHIGAIPYFLKKINVPVYGSKLSLGLIKVKLAEHNLEKQTKLVTVEPRQVLKCGKVKVEFSRGTHAIADSMAIALTT
;
A
#
# COMPACT_ATOMS: atom_id res chain seq x y z
N MET A 1 -80.90 -11.15 18.31
CA MET A 1 -80.27 -12.45 17.99
C MET A 1 -79.20 -12.29 16.91
N GLU A 2 -78.16 -11.49 17.18
CA GLU A 2 -76.98 -11.28 16.28
C GLU A 2 -75.79 -10.77 17.08
N GLU A 3 -75.25 -11.55 17.99
CA GLU A 3 -74.02 -11.14 18.74
C GLU A 3 -73.15 -12.30 19.24
N GLU A 4 -73.20 -13.51 18.66
CA GLU A 4 -72.40 -14.62 19.17
C GLU A 4 -71.52 -15.34 18.15
N ASN A 5 -71.19 -14.75 16.99
CA ASN A 5 -70.47 -15.52 15.97
C ASN A 5 -69.10 -14.88 15.56
N ASN A 6 -68.49 -14.03 16.40
CA ASN A 6 -67.27 -13.35 15.99
C ASN A 6 -66.05 -13.58 16.92
N LYS A 7 -66.09 -14.57 17.83
CA LYS A 7 -64.93 -14.86 18.74
C LYS A 7 -64.08 -16.09 18.40
N SER A 8 -64.45 -16.89 17.40
CA SER A 8 -63.71 -18.12 17.12
C SER A 8 -62.70 -18.06 15.95
N LYS A 9 -62.59 -16.92 15.23
CA LYS A 9 -61.65 -16.79 14.11
C LYS A 9 -60.33 -16.01 14.43
N SER A 10 -60.19 -15.41 15.59
CA SER A 10 -58.96 -14.64 15.96
C SER A 10 -57.85 -15.47 16.58
N ALA A 11 -58.14 -16.65 17.16
CA ALA A 11 -57.15 -17.47 17.85
C ALA A 11 -56.27 -18.35 16.93
N ALA A 12 -56.70 -18.63 15.68
CA ALA A 12 -55.95 -19.49 14.77
C ALA A 12 -54.88 -18.73 13.92
N LYS A 13 -54.94 -17.39 13.86
CA LYS A 13 -53.98 -16.58 13.07
C LYS A 13 -52.70 -16.19 13.83
N SER A 14 -52.70 -16.27 15.17
CA SER A 14 -51.51 -15.85 15.98
C SER A 14 -50.45 -16.96 16.14
N ARG A 15 -50.76 -18.22 15.87
CA ARG A 15 -49.77 -19.33 16.01
C ARG A 15 -48.93 -19.62 14.78
N LYS A 16 -49.30 -19.13 13.57
CA LYS A 16 -48.49 -19.31 12.34
C LYS A 16 -47.42 -18.26 12.16
N THR A 17 -47.51 -17.09 12.78
CA THR A 17 -46.51 -16.00 12.63
C THR A 17 -45.29 -16.16 13.52
N LYS A 18 -45.35 -16.91 14.64
CA LYS A 18 -44.16 -17.12 15.51
C LYS A 18 -43.19 -18.18 14.99
N SER A 19 -43.61 -19.13 14.16
CA SER A 19 -42.71 -20.14 13.57
C SER A 19 -41.88 -19.63 12.40
N GLY A 20 -42.38 -18.62 11.66
CA GLY A 20 -41.66 -18.02 10.52
C GLY A 20 -40.52 -17.08 10.90
N ASN A 21 -40.66 -16.36 12.03
CA ASN A 21 -39.65 -15.43 12.48
C ASN A 21 -38.39 -16.11 13.06
N ASN A 22 -38.55 -17.23 13.77
CA ASN A 22 -37.41 -17.97 14.31
C ASN A 22 -36.54 -18.62 13.20
N LYS A 23 -37.10 -19.04 12.08
CA LYS A 23 -36.30 -19.54 10.94
C LYS A 23 -35.53 -18.44 10.20
N LYS A 24 -36.09 -17.22 10.09
CA LYS A 24 -35.40 -16.08 9.49
C LYS A 24 -34.23 -15.56 10.39
N VAL A 25 -34.45 -15.49 11.69
CA VAL A 25 -33.41 -15.06 12.65
C VAL A 25 -32.25 -16.07 12.71
N ASN A 26 -32.56 -17.38 12.68
CA ASN A 26 -31.52 -18.42 12.65
C ASN A 26 -30.69 -18.41 11.32
N ASN A 27 -31.32 -18.08 10.19
CA ASN A 27 -30.61 -17.96 8.92
C ASN A 27 -29.75 -16.71 8.84
N VAL A 28 -30.18 -15.59 9.42
CA VAL A 28 -29.37 -14.36 9.51
C VAL A 28 -28.15 -14.56 10.43
N ASN A 29 -28.34 -15.20 11.59
CA ASN A 29 -27.23 -15.53 12.50
C ASN A 29 -26.24 -16.55 11.90
N LYS A 30 -26.72 -17.47 11.04
CA LYS A 30 -25.84 -18.43 10.35
C LYS A 30 -25.03 -17.77 9.23
N ARG A 31 -25.58 -16.76 8.53
CA ARG A 31 -24.86 -15.93 7.53
C ARG A 31 -23.83 -15.03 8.22
N LEU A 32 -24.20 -14.32 9.28
CA LEU A 32 -23.28 -13.47 10.06
C LEU A 32 -22.09 -14.26 10.62
N LYS A 33 -22.30 -15.49 11.12
CA LYS A 33 -21.22 -16.36 11.58
C LYS A 33 -20.31 -16.85 10.45
N LYS A 34 -20.83 -17.03 9.24
CA LYS A 34 -20.04 -17.42 8.06
C LYS A 34 -19.19 -16.26 7.58
N ASP A 35 -19.76 -15.06 7.49
CA ASP A 35 -19.06 -13.84 7.06
C ASP A 35 -17.97 -13.43 8.05
N THR A 36 -18.20 -13.62 9.36
CA THR A 36 -17.18 -13.36 10.39
C THR A 36 -16.04 -14.39 10.31
N LYS A 37 -16.33 -15.64 10.01
CA LYS A 37 -15.33 -16.70 9.87
C LYS A 37 -14.47 -16.52 8.62
N GLU A 38 -15.05 -16.06 7.51
CA GLU A 38 -14.33 -15.71 6.28
C GLU A 38 -13.46 -14.45 6.45
N LYS A 39 -13.93 -13.45 7.20
CA LYS A 39 -13.10 -12.27 7.53
C LYS A 39 -11.94 -12.61 8.46
N LEU A 40 -12.12 -13.52 9.42
CA LEU A 40 -11.05 -13.99 10.29
C LEU A 40 -10.00 -14.85 9.54
N SER A 41 -10.41 -15.66 8.55
CA SER A 41 -9.45 -16.43 7.75
C SER A 41 -8.60 -15.51 6.86
N LYS A 42 -9.23 -14.50 6.20
CA LYS A 42 -8.49 -13.51 5.40
C LYS A 42 -7.51 -12.67 6.23
N ALA A 43 -7.89 -12.29 7.46
CA ALA A 43 -6.99 -11.58 8.37
C ALA A 43 -5.79 -12.46 8.80
N LYS A 44 -5.99 -13.78 8.98
CA LYS A 44 -4.90 -14.72 9.27
C LYS A 44 -3.98 -14.95 8.06
N ASP A 45 -4.53 -14.94 6.84
CA ASP A 45 -3.74 -15.07 5.61
C ASP A 45 -2.88 -13.81 5.37
N GLU A 46 -3.37 -12.62 5.75
CA GLU A 46 -2.60 -11.37 5.72
C GLU A 46 -1.49 -11.35 6.78
N GLU A 47 -1.74 -11.90 7.99
CA GLU A 47 -0.76 -12.02 9.07
C GLU A 47 0.36 -13.03 8.72
N ILE A 48 0.01 -14.14 8.04
CA ILE A 48 0.97 -15.16 7.56
C ILE A 48 1.88 -14.59 6.45
N ILE A 49 1.40 -13.65 5.64
CA ILE A 49 2.24 -12.99 4.61
C ILE A 49 3.29 -12.09 5.26
N ILE A 50 2.97 -11.44 6.39
CA ILE A 50 3.91 -10.60 7.15
C ILE A 50 4.98 -11.49 7.82
N ASP A 51 4.61 -12.63 8.38
CA ASP A 51 5.54 -13.57 9.03
C ASP A 51 6.49 -14.25 8.01
N ASN A 52 6.04 -14.54 6.80
CA ASN A 52 6.90 -15.14 5.76
C ASN A 52 7.98 -14.18 5.23
N ILE A 53 7.77 -12.85 5.36
CA ILE A 53 8.81 -11.85 5.04
C ILE A 53 9.91 -11.84 6.11
N GLN A 54 9.60 -12.24 7.35
CA GLN A 54 10.58 -12.34 8.44
C GLN A 54 11.36 -13.65 8.44
N LEU A 55 10.85 -14.73 7.84
CA LEU A 55 11.47 -16.07 7.87
C LEU A 55 12.58 -16.27 6.83
N ASP A 56 12.65 -15.48 5.78
CA ASP A 56 13.77 -15.56 4.81
C ASP A 56 15.08 -14.93 5.34
N GLU A 57 15.02 -14.18 6.44
CA GLU A 57 16.21 -13.59 7.07
C GLU A 57 17.05 -14.58 7.92
N VAL A 58 16.52 -15.76 8.24
CA VAL A 58 17.19 -16.72 9.16
C VAL A 58 18.11 -17.68 8.44
N LYS A 59 17.99 -17.85 7.14
CA LYS A 59 18.78 -18.85 6.36
C LYS A 59 20.14 -18.36 5.85
N GLU A 60 20.43 -17.06 5.87
CA GLU A 60 21.73 -16.52 5.37
C GLU A 60 22.86 -16.48 6.42
N LYS A 61 22.66 -16.93 7.64
CA LYS A 61 23.67 -16.81 8.72
C LYS A 61 24.69 -17.94 8.81
N SER A 62 24.72 -18.92 7.91
CA SER A 62 25.64 -20.07 8.08
C SER A 62 26.86 -20.11 7.18
N GLU A 63 27.04 -19.22 6.22
CA GLU A 63 28.21 -19.25 5.34
C GLU A 63 28.88 -17.89 5.20
N LYS A 64 29.75 -17.53 6.11
CA LYS A 64 30.93 -16.65 5.88
C LYS A 64 31.80 -16.51 7.14
N LYS A 65 32.50 -17.57 7.53
CA LYS A 65 33.80 -17.45 8.15
C LYS A 65 34.85 -17.54 7.05
N THR A 66 35.83 -16.60 7.12
CA THR A 66 37.08 -16.49 6.36
C THR A 66 37.07 -15.58 5.14
N LYS A 67 37.43 -14.29 5.39
CA LYS A 67 38.64 -13.68 4.80
C LYS A 67 38.91 -12.34 5.49
N LYS A 68 39.83 -12.38 6.46
CA LYS A 68 40.58 -11.23 6.94
C LYS A 68 41.44 -10.72 5.79
N GLN A 69 41.16 -9.52 5.26
CA GLN A 69 42.16 -8.72 4.57
C GLN A 69 41.94 -7.26 4.83
N ASN A 70 43.00 -6.60 5.28
CA ASN A 70 43.12 -5.21 5.54
C ASN A 70 42.75 -4.39 4.29
N GLY A 71 41.66 -3.69 4.35
CA GLY A 71 41.27 -2.65 3.40
C GLY A 71 40.65 -1.52 4.21
N LEU A 72 41.22 -0.35 4.15
CA LEU A 72 40.64 0.91 4.65
C LEU A 72 39.11 0.84 4.44
N PHE A 73 38.34 1.04 5.50
CA PHE A 73 36.91 1.17 5.42
C PHE A 73 36.52 2.32 4.50
N ALA A 74 36.38 2.04 3.23
CA ALA A 74 35.72 2.98 2.32
C ALA A 74 34.28 3.10 2.84
N LYS A 75 33.98 4.19 3.53
CA LYS A 75 32.61 4.47 3.98
C LYS A 75 31.70 4.45 2.77
N SER A 76 30.69 3.57 2.77
CA SER A 76 29.69 3.53 1.72
C SER A 76 29.02 4.89 1.63
N LYS A 77 28.88 5.42 0.41
CA LYS A 77 28.28 6.74 0.18
C LYS A 77 26.79 6.59 -0.07
N LEU A 78 25.98 7.36 0.63
CA LEU A 78 24.58 7.58 0.28
C LEU A 78 24.53 8.62 -0.84
N LYS A 79 23.84 8.30 -1.95
CA LYS A 79 23.52 9.27 -3.01
C LYS A 79 22.05 9.66 -2.89
N ILE A 80 21.78 10.94 -2.95
CA ILE A 80 20.43 11.52 -2.99
C ILE A 80 20.31 12.21 -4.35
N ILE A 81 19.37 11.74 -5.18
CA ILE A 81 19.21 12.17 -6.57
C ILE A 81 17.75 12.59 -6.78
N PRO A 82 17.43 13.89 -6.75
CA PRO A 82 16.11 14.36 -7.16
C PRO A 82 15.98 14.20 -8.68
N LEU A 83 14.94 13.50 -9.13
CA LEU A 83 14.58 13.37 -10.54
C LEU A 83 13.40 14.28 -10.92
N GLY A 84 12.80 14.93 -9.93
CA GLY A 84 11.75 15.93 -10.07
C GLY A 84 11.47 16.62 -8.75
N GLY A 85 10.70 17.72 -8.79
CA GLY A 85 10.33 18.50 -7.60
C GLY A 85 11.39 19.48 -7.11
N LEU A 86 12.54 19.63 -7.80
CA LEU A 86 13.57 20.58 -7.44
C LEU A 86 13.57 21.77 -8.42
N ASN A 87 13.36 22.97 -7.89
CA ASN A 87 13.14 24.20 -8.66
C ASN A 87 11.91 24.18 -9.59
N GLU A 88 10.96 23.32 -9.33
CA GLU A 88 9.69 23.19 -10.06
C GLU A 88 8.57 22.79 -9.11
N ILE A 89 7.33 22.95 -9.52
CA ILE A 89 6.14 22.50 -8.79
C ILE A 89 5.68 21.17 -9.38
N GLY A 90 5.50 20.18 -8.52
CA GLY A 90 5.08 18.84 -8.92
C GLY A 90 6.22 17.91 -9.30
N LYS A 91 5.91 16.76 -9.87
CA LYS A 91 6.84 15.68 -10.24
C LYS A 91 7.76 15.21 -9.11
N ASN A 92 7.30 15.29 -7.86
CA ASN A 92 8.14 14.92 -6.73
C ASN A 92 8.61 13.47 -6.86
N LEU A 93 9.91 13.26 -7.04
CA LEU A 93 10.56 11.97 -7.09
C LEU A 93 12.01 12.11 -6.65
N THR A 94 12.34 11.48 -5.52
CA THR A 94 13.70 11.48 -4.99
C THR A 94 14.22 10.05 -4.86
N VAL A 95 15.41 9.83 -5.37
CA VAL A 95 16.13 8.55 -5.33
C VAL A 95 17.16 8.57 -4.22
N PHE A 96 17.16 7.54 -3.39
CA PHE A 96 18.17 7.25 -2.39
C PHE A 96 18.92 5.99 -2.79
N GLU A 97 20.18 6.09 -3.20
CA GLU A 97 21.02 4.96 -3.54
C GLU A 97 22.11 4.74 -2.48
N TYR A 98 22.12 3.55 -1.90
CA TYR A 98 23.11 3.10 -0.94
C TYR A 98 23.55 1.67 -1.23
N GLU A 99 24.85 1.42 -1.33
CA GLU A 99 25.45 0.10 -1.56
C GLU A 99 24.77 -0.76 -2.67
N ASN A 100 24.53 -0.16 -3.84
CA ASN A 100 23.83 -0.79 -4.97
C ASN A 100 22.33 -1.09 -4.76
N GLU A 101 21.69 -0.51 -3.76
CA GLU A 101 20.26 -0.59 -3.57
C GLU A 101 19.63 0.79 -3.68
N ILE A 102 18.48 0.85 -4.30
CA ILE A 102 17.76 2.08 -4.59
C ILE A 102 16.39 2.04 -3.93
N ILE A 103 16.08 3.09 -3.20
CA ILE A 103 14.76 3.40 -2.68
C ILE A 103 14.28 4.69 -3.35
N VAL A 104 13.06 4.69 -3.80
CA VAL A 104 12.39 5.85 -4.39
C VAL A 104 11.42 6.41 -3.36
N VAL A 105 11.46 7.71 -3.13
CA VAL A 105 10.50 8.42 -2.29
C VAL A 105 9.67 9.31 -3.19
N ASP A 106 8.36 9.04 -3.18
CA ASP A 106 7.34 9.62 -4.04
C ASP A 106 7.55 9.36 -5.55
N CYS A 107 6.50 9.51 -6.32
CA CYS A 107 6.52 9.39 -7.78
C CYS A 107 5.32 10.18 -8.33
N GLY A 108 5.46 11.48 -8.35
CA GLY A 108 4.42 12.43 -8.66
C GLY A 108 4.39 12.84 -10.13
N LEU A 109 3.29 13.45 -10.53
CA LEU A 109 3.16 14.16 -11.79
C LEU A 109 3.19 15.67 -11.58
N ALA A 110 3.31 16.43 -12.67
CA ALA A 110 2.95 17.83 -12.74
C ALA A 110 1.89 18.05 -13.82
N PHE A 111 1.12 19.11 -13.68
CA PHE A 111 0.24 19.56 -14.73
C PHE A 111 1.05 20.36 -15.76
N PRO A 112 0.69 20.29 -17.05
CA PRO A 112 1.41 21.05 -18.07
C PRO A 112 1.19 22.56 -17.89
N GLU A 113 2.18 23.33 -18.34
CA GLU A 113 2.05 24.78 -18.46
C GLU A 113 1.18 25.15 -19.68
N ASP A 114 0.66 26.36 -19.72
CA ASP A 114 -0.29 26.82 -20.77
C ASP A 114 0.32 26.73 -22.18
N GLU A 115 1.64 26.80 -22.31
CA GLU A 115 2.36 26.68 -23.58
C GLU A 115 2.51 25.25 -24.08
N MET A 116 2.26 24.23 -23.24
CA MET A 116 2.39 22.82 -23.57
C MET A 116 1.12 22.28 -24.22
N LEU A 117 0.77 22.76 -25.41
CA LEU A 117 -0.46 22.41 -26.12
C LEU A 117 -0.52 20.91 -26.42
N GLY A 118 -1.63 20.25 -26.02
CA GLY A 118 -1.87 18.83 -26.27
C GLY A 118 -1.14 17.88 -25.30
N VAL A 119 -0.56 18.40 -24.23
CA VAL A 119 0.02 17.62 -23.14
C VAL A 119 -0.98 17.58 -21.99
N ASP A 120 -1.36 16.38 -21.54
CA ASP A 120 -2.31 16.20 -20.43
C ASP A 120 -1.60 16.17 -19.08
N ILE A 121 -0.43 15.53 -19.01
CA ILE A 121 0.37 15.39 -17.77
C ILE A 121 1.87 15.41 -18.08
N VAL A 122 2.66 15.80 -17.11
CA VAL A 122 4.12 15.75 -17.15
C VAL A 122 4.61 14.83 -16.03
N ILE A 123 5.49 13.88 -16.38
CA ILE A 123 6.04 12.91 -15.42
C ILE A 123 7.57 13.08 -15.33
N PRO A 124 8.21 12.65 -14.23
CA PRO A 124 9.65 12.67 -14.09
C PRO A 124 10.35 11.79 -15.15
N ASP A 125 11.55 12.19 -15.58
CA ASP A 125 12.41 11.29 -16.34
C ASP A 125 13.03 10.23 -15.42
N ILE A 126 12.61 9.00 -15.59
CA ILE A 126 13.10 7.85 -14.83
C ILE A 126 14.18 7.03 -15.53
N SER A 127 14.81 7.56 -16.57
CA SER A 127 15.84 6.86 -17.35
C SER A 127 17.01 6.36 -16.48
N TYR A 128 17.34 7.08 -15.41
CA TYR A 128 18.32 6.62 -14.43
C TYR A 128 17.88 5.33 -13.72
N LEU A 129 16.62 5.25 -13.32
CA LEU A 129 16.05 4.10 -12.63
C LEU A 129 15.86 2.92 -13.59
N GLU A 130 15.48 3.15 -14.85
CA GLU A 130 15.38 2.10 -15.87
C GLU A 130 16.73 1.41 -16.11
N LYS A 131 17.82 2.18 -16.18
CA LYS A 131 19.19 1.65 -16.32
C LYS A 131 19.65 0.87 -15.09
N ASN A 132 19.05 1.12 -13.93
CA ASN A 132 19.39 0.51 -12.64
C ASN A 132 18.22 -0.29 -12.02
N LYS A 133 17.28 -0.77 -12.83
CA LYS A 133 16.02 -1.38 -12.37
C LYS A 133 16.20 -2.51 -11.36
N ASP A 134 17.24 -3.33 -11.52
CA ASP A 134 17.53 -4.46 -10.65
C ASP A 134 17.94 -4.06 -9.23
N LYS A 135 18.38 -2.79 -9.08
CA LYS A 135 18.73 -2.20 -7.79
C LYS A 135 17.53 -1.60 -7.06
N VAL A 136 16.44 -1.27 -7.77
CA VAL A 136 15.26 -0.62 -7.18
C VAL A 136 14.52 -1.62 -6.30
N LYS A 137 14.37 -1.29 -5.02
CA LYS A 137 13.77 -2.20 -4.01
C LYS A 137 12.33 -1.82 -3.69
N ALA A 138 12.01 -0.54 -3.65
CA ALA A 138 10.71 -0.06 -3.22
C ALA A 138 10.44 1.38 -3.67
N ILE A 139 9.14 1.72 -3.71
CA ILE A 139 8.66 3.11 -3.69
C ILE A 139 8.03 3.34 -2.32
N LEU A 140 8.41 4.43 -1.65
CA LEU A 140 7.86 4.88 -0.37
C LEU A 140 7.05 6.15 -0.60
N ILE A 141 5.82 6.19 -0.13
CA ILE A 141 4.90 7.30 -0.35
C ILE A 141 4.74 8.12 0.92
N THR A 142 4.96 9.42 0.81
CA THR A 142 4.75 10.35 1.90
C THR A 142 3.26 10.64 2.11
N HIS A 143 2.52 10.92 1.05
CA HIS A 143 1.08 11.20 1.08
C HIS A 143 0.44 11.10 -0.31
N GLY A 144 -0.88 11.28 -0.39
CA GLY A 144 -1.68 10.96 -1.57
C GLY A 144 -1.97 12.11 -2.53
N HIS A 145 -1.23 13.22 -2.54
CA HIS A 145 -1.39 14.26 -3.56
C HIS A 145 -0.84 13.83 -4.92
N GLU A 146 -1.40 14.37 -6.01
CA GLU A 146 -1.05 13.99 -7.38
C GLU A 146 0.41 14.19 -7.73
N ASP A 147 0.98 15.27 -7.24
CA ASP A 147 2.40 15.60 -7.40
C ASP A 147 3.35 14.69 -6.61
N HIS A 148 2.80 13.73 -5.84
CA HIS A 148 3.53 12.69 -5.11
C HIS A 148 3.20 11.27 -5.56
N ILE A 149 2.00 11.02 -6.13
CA ILE A 149 1.58 9.67 -6.53
C ILE A 149 1.19 9.54 -8.00
N GLY A 150 0.99 10.65 -8.71
CA GLY A 150 0.34 10.64 -10.03
C GLY A 150 1.10 9.91 -11.12
N ALA A 151 2.44 9.82 -11.03
CA ALA A 151 3.25 9.13 -12.02
C ALA A 151 3.48 7.64 -11.70
N ILE A 152 2.98 7.13 -10.58
CA ILE A 152 3.16 5.71 -10.15
C ILE A 152 2.75 4.69 -11.23
N PRO A 153 1.61 4.81 -11.91
CA PRO A 153 1.25 3.82 -12.94
C PRO A 153 2.24 3.78 -14.10
N TYR A 154 2.78 4.92 -14.49
CA TYR A 154 3.77 5.01 -15.57
C TYR A 154 5.12 4.42 -15.16
N PHE A 155 5.52 4.66 -13.91
CA PHE A 155 6.71 4.05 -13.32
C PHE A 155 6.59 2.51 -13.28
N LEU A 156 5.49 1.99 -12.71
CA LEU A 156 5.29 0.57 -12.50
C LEU A 156 5.12 -0.24 -13.78
N LYS A 157 4.72 0.38 -14.90
CA LYS A 157 4.76 -0.24 -16.23
C LYS A 157 6.18 -0.62 -16.64
N LYS A 158 7.19 0.11 -16.18
CA LYS A 158 8.60 -0.09 -16.53
C LYS A 158 9.39 -0.82 -15.46
N ILE A 159 9.11 -0.51 -14.18
CA ILE A 159 9.82 -1.04 -13.02
C ILE A 159 8.78 -1.45 -11.97
N ASN A 160 8.44 -2.73 -11.93
CA ASN A 160 7.43 -3.25 -10.99
C ASN A 160 8.10 -3.61 -9.66
N VAL A 161 7.87 -2.80 -8.64
CA VAL A 161 8.40 -2.95 -7.28
C VAL A 161 7.29 -2.69 -6.24
N PRO A 162 7.44 -3.16 -5.00
CA PRO A 162 6.48 -2.88 -3.94
C PRO A 162 6.35 -1.37 -3.66
N VAL A 163 5.11 -0.92 -3.42
CA VAL A 163 4.77 0.45 -3.04
C VAL A 163 4.29 0.44 -1.59
N TYR A 164 4.95 1.22 -0.73
CA TYR A 164 4.64 1.37 0.69
C TYR A 164 4.03 2.75 0.94
N GLY A 165 2.94 2.80 1.68
CA GLY A 165 2.27 4.06 1.99
C GLY A 165 1.15 3.90 3.02
N SER A 166 0.53 5.02 3.41
CA SER A 166 -0.65 5.00 4.27
C SER A 166 -1.85 4.35 3.58
N LYS A 167 -2.82 3.92 4.37
CA LYS A 167 -4.05 3.31 3.83
C LYS A 167 -4.76 4.23 2.84
N LEU A 168 -4.83 5.54 3.13
CA LEU A 168 -5.45 6.53 2.23
C LEU A 168 -4.66 6.67 0.94
N SER A 169 -3.34 6.89 1.02
CA SER A 169 -2.48 7.05 -0.16
C SER A 169 -2.54 5.83 -1.07
N LEU A 170 -2.48 4.62 -0.50
CA LEU A 170 -2.59 3.39 -1.29
C LEU A 170 -3.99 3.18 -1.87
N GLY A 171 -5.04 3.64 -1.19
CA GLY A 171 -6.40 3.65 -1.74
C GLY A 171 -6.51 4.48 -3.00
N LEU A 172 -5.92 5.69 -3.01
CA LEU A 172 -5.88 6.57 -4.18
C LEU A 172 -5.02 5.95 -5.32
N ILE A 173 -3.85 5.41 -4.98
CA ILE A 173 -2.97 4.71 -5.93
C ILE A 173 -3.69 3.52 -6.57
N LYS A 174 -4.46 2.75 -5.79
CA LYS A 174 -5.20 1.59 -6.29
C LYS A 174 -6.20 1.96 -7.40
N VAL A 175 -6.89 3.09 -7.26
CA VAL A 175 -7.80 3.60 -8.31
C VAL A 175 -7.01 3.87 -9.59
N LYS A 176 -5.88 4.58 -9.50
CA LYS A 176 -5.01 4.85 -10.65
C LYS A 176 -4.46 3.59 -11.31
N LEU A 177 -4.06 2.61 -10.50
CA LEU A 177 -3.57 1.32 -11.03
C LEU A 177 -4.68 0.55 -11.76
N ALA A 178 -5.93 0.63 -11.32
CA ALA A 178 -7.07 0.01 -11.99
C ALA A 178 -7.31 0.62 -13.38
N GLU A 179 -7.23 1.94 -13.52
CA GLU A 179 -7.33 2.66 -14.80
C GLU A 179 -6.26 2.20 -15.81
N HIS A 180 -5.10 1.83 -15.31
CA HIS A 180 -3.96 1.35 -16.13
C HIS A 180 -3.86 -0.18 -16.22
N ASN A 181 -4.81 -0.96 -15.66
CA ASN A 181 -4.80 -2.43 -15.59
C ASN A 181 -3.58 -3.02 -14.87
N LEU A 182 -3.05 -2.31 -13.86
CA LEU A 182 -1.87 -2.71 -13.09
C LEU A 182 -2.20 -3.25 -11.69
N GLU A 183 -3.45 -3.19 -11.24
CA GLU A 183 -3.87 -3.51 -9.88
C GLU A 183 -3.46 -4.93 -9.44
N LYS A 184 -3.60 -5.93 -10.35
CA LYS A 184 -3.33 -7.34 -10.02
C LYS A 184 -1.85 -7.71 -9.96
N GLN A 185 -0.98 -6.92 -10.55
CA GLN A 185 0.45 -7.20 -10.64
C GLN A 185 1.29 -6.33 -9.71
N THR A 186 0.70 -5.30 -9.09
CA THR A 186 1.40 -4.38 -8.20
C THR A 186 1.22 -4.79 -6.74
N LYS A 187 2.31 -4.87 -5.99
CA LYS A 187 2.29 -5.10 -4.55
C LYS A 187 2.16 -3.79 -3.81
N LEU A 188 0.99 -3.54 -3.20
CA LEU A 188 0.73 -2.42 -2.30
C LEU A 188 0.86 -2.89 -0.85
N VAL A 189 1.63 -2.19 -0.04
CA VAL A 189 1.90 -2.54 1.36
C VAL A 189 1.54 -1.35 2.25
N THR A 190 0.49 -1.50 3.04
CA THR A 190 0.09 -0.48 4.01
C THR A 190 1.09 -0.42 5.15
N VAL A 191 1.47 0.80 5.54
CA VAL A 191 2.35 1.07 6.67
C VAL A 191 1.67 2.02 7.66
N GLU A 192 2.01 1.86 8.93
CA GLU A 192 1.50 2.67 10.03
C GLU A 192 2.59 3.61 10.58
N PRO A 193 2.21 4.75 11.18
CA PRO A 193 3.16 5.61 11.88
C PRO A 193 3.93 4.85 12.95
N ARG A 194 5.24 5.08 13.05
CA ARG A 194 6.22 4.39 13.91
C ARG A 194 6.58 2.98 13.44
N GLN A 195 6.02 2.53 12.33
CA GLN A 195 6.44 1.26 11.74
C GLN A 195 7.86 1.39 11.17
N VAL A 196 8.66 0.36 11.42
CA VAL A 196 10.02 0.23 10.93
C VAL A 196 10.08 -0.94 9.98
N LEU A 197 10.58 -0.70 8.78
CA LEU A 197 10.78 -1.71 7.74
C LEU A 197 12.25 -1.79 7.36
N LYS A 198 12.67 -2.93 6.84
CA LYS A 198 13.96 -3.08 6.21
C LYS A 198 13.77 -3.23 4.70
N CYS A 199 14.22 -2.25 3.95
CA CYS A 199 14.24 -2.28 2.49
C CYS A 199 15.68 -2.51 2.03
N GLY A 200 16.03 -3.78 1.80
CA GLY A 200 17.40 -4.16 1.53
C GLY A 200 18.33 -3.83 2.72
N LYS A 201 19.33 -2.99 2.48
CA LYS A 201 20.30 -2.52 3.50
C LYS A 201 19.87 -1.28 4.25
N VAL A 202 18.81 -0.63 3.80
CA VAL A 202 18.28 0.62 4.38
C VAL A 202 17.14 0.29 5.33
N LYS A 203 17.22 0.81 6.55
CA LYS A 203 16.12 0.81 7.51
C LYS A 203 15.24 2.02 7.23
N VAL A 204 13.94 1.79 7.08
CA VAL A 204 12.93 2.81 6.83
C VAL A 204 12.01 2.92 8.03
N GLU A 205 11.83 4.12 8.55
CA GLU A 205 10.89 4.41 9.62
C GLU A 205 9.89 5.46 9.15
N PHE A 206 8.60 5.18 9.37
CA PHE A 206 7.52 6.10 9.06
C PHE A 206 7.10 6.85 10.31
N SER A 207 6.88 8.15 10.21
CA SER A 207 6.33 8.94 11.30
C SER A 207 5.16 9.79 10.79
N ARG A 208 4.25 10.16 11.68
CA ARG A 208 3.12 11.00 11.31
C ARG A 208 3.62 12.39 10.89
N GLY A 209 3.20 12.84 9.74
CA GLY A 209 3.38 14.20 9.24
C GLY A 209 2.14 15.05 9.46
N THR A 210 2.31 16.38 9.44
CA THR A 210 1.21 17.35 9.40
C THR A 210 1.16 17.96 8.00
N HIS A 211 0.05 17.78 7.30
CA HIS A 211 -0.14 18.27 5.95
C HIS A 211 -1.62 18.51 5.65
N ALA A 212 -1.95 19.15 4.51
CA ALA A 212 -3.33 19.44 4.10
C ALA A 212 -4.16 18.19 3.74
N ILE A 213 -3.53 17.01 3.62
CA ILE A 213 -4.17 15.73 3.39
C ILE A 213 -3.99 14.81 4.60
N ALA A 214 -5.01 14.00 4.91
CA ALA A 214 -4.96 13.02 5.99
C ALA A 214 -3.90 11.92 5.72
N ASP A 215 -3.44 11.27 6.80
CA ASP A 215 -2.49 10.16 6.77
C ASP A 215 -1.13 10.48 6.10
N SER A 216 -0.74 11.75 6.08
CA SER A 216 0.59 12.16 5.64
C SER A 216 1.67 11.62 6.58
N MET A 217 2.78 11.18 6.01
CA MET A 217 3.91 10.59 6.74
C MET A 217 5.24 11.20 6.33
N ALA A 218 6.11 11.43 7.31
CA ALA A 218 7.52 11.65 7.11
C ALA A 218 8.24 10.30 7.09
N ILE A 219 9.35 10.22 6.36
CA ILE A 219 10.13 9.00 6.15
C ILE A 219 11.55 9.25 6.61
N ALA A 220 12.03 8.45 7.56
CA ALA A 220 13.42 8.45 7.99
C ALA A 220 14.14 7.24 7.40
N LEU A 221 15.28 7.48 6.73
CA LEU A 221 16.13 6.46 6.15
C LEU A 221 17.42 6.36 6.96
N THR A 222 17.77 5.15 7.39
CA THR A 222 19.01 4.86 8.12
C THR A 222 19.81 3.81 7.34
N THR A 223 21.12 4.11 7.10
CA THR A 223 22.06 3.28 6.34
C THR A 223 23.17 2.73 7.20
#